data_cca94a4d8e50cc47c8b0e5584389deb5
#
_entry.id   cca94a4d8e50cc47c8b0e5584389deb5
#
_cell.length_a   1.000
_cell.length_b   1.000
_cell.length_c   1.000
_cell.angle_alpha   90.00
_cell.angle_beta   90.00
_cell.angle_gamma   90.00
#
_symmetry.space_group_name_H-M   'P 1'
#
loop_
_entity.id
_entity.type
_entity.pdbx_description
1 polymer ?
#
loop_
_entity_poly.entity_id
_entity_poly.type
_entity_poly.pdbx_seq_one_letter_code
_entity_poly.pdbx_strand_id
1 'polypeptide(L)'
;GAHFTSRDIIYLMSDLLVAGDESAFTGDGISKTVYDMTMGTSQMLTCMEERLKQMDADADVTVFGQEFNPFTFGIAKADMLIRGGDPNNMQFGDTLSDDKFSGYKFDYIISNPPFGIPWKREEKEVTAEFKKGTAGRFAPGLPAKGDGQLLFMLNGLAKLKDDGQMAIIQNGSSLFNGDAGSGPSEIRRYLIENDWLDAIVQLPNNA
;
A
#
# COMPACT_ATOMS: atom_id res chain seq x y z
N GLY A 1 -6.94 -3.85 -17.13
CA GLY A 1 -5.61 -4.28 -17.52
C GLY A 1 -4.67 -4.18 -16.34
N ALA A 2 -3.73 -5.09 -16.20
CA ALA A 2 -2.71 -4.99 -15.18
C ALA A 2 -1.87 -3.73 -15.46
N HIS A 3 -1.88 -2.80 -14.53
CA HIS A 3 -1.01 -1.63 -14.62
C HIS A 3 0.39 -2.04 -14.17
N PHE A 4 1.31 -2.17 -15.12
CA PHE A 4 2.71 -2.37 -14.80
C PHE A 4 3.31 -1.03 -14.37
N THR A 5 3.90 -1.01 -13.19
CA THR A 5 4.71 0.12 -12.74
C THR A 5 6.13 -0.06 -13.27
N SER A 6 6.70 0.98 -13.90
CA SER A 6 8.08 0.91 -14.39
C SER A 6 9.06 0.73 -13.23
N ARG A 7 10.18 0.05 -13.47
CA ARG A 7 11.22 -0.16 -12.46
C ARG A 7 11.76 1.16 -11.90
N ASP A 8 11.90 2.17 -12.74
CA ASP A 8 12.40 3.48 -12.31
C ASP A 8 11.49 4.13 -11.28
N ILE A 9 10.16 3.99 -11.43
CA ILE A 9 9.19 4.48 -10.46
C ILE A 9 9.26 3.68 -9.17
N ILE A 10 9.39 2.36 -9.25
CA ILE A 10 9.54 1.51 -8.06
C ILE A 10 10.81 1.87 -7.30
N TYR A 11 11.92 2.10 -7.99
CA TYR A 11 13.16 2.55 -7.36
C TYR A 11 13.02 3.92 -6.71
N LEU A 12 12.36 4.87 -7.38
CA LEU A 12 12.05 6.17 -6.79
C LEU A 12 11.24 6.03 -5.50
N MET A 13 10.17 5.23 -5.53
CA MET A 13 9.34 4.98 -4.35
C MET A 13 10.16 4.32 -3.22
N SER A 14 10.95 3.33 -3.56
CA SER A 14 11.81 2.62 -2.59
C SER A 14 12.85 3.56 -1.98
N ASP A 15 13.49 4.40 -2.78
CA ASP A 15 14.49 5.36 -2.31
C ASP A 15 13.88 6.44 -1.42
N LEU A 16 12.66 6.91 -1.73
CA LEU A 16 11.93 7.86 -0.90
C LEU A 16 11.55 7.25 0.45
N LEU A 17 11.11 5.99 0.48
CA LEU A 17 10.79 5.28 1.73
C LEU A 17 12.01 5.14 2.62
N VAL A 18 13.13 4.79 2.04
CA VAL A 18 14.38 4.57 2.76
C VAL A 18 15.01 5.88 3.22
N ALA A 19 14.97 6.94 2.39
CA ALA A 19 15.47 8.27 2.78
C ALA A 19 14.77 8.84 4.02
N GLY A 20 13.51 8.48 4.24
CA GLY A 20 12.78 8.81 5.45
C GLY A 20 13.17 7.99 6.69
N ASP A 21 14.01 6.97 6.52
CA ASP A 21 14.33 5.99 7.58
C ASP A 21 15.82 5.60 7.58
N GLU A 22 16.72 6.51 7.22
CA GLU A 22 18.16 6.23 7.09
C GLU A 22 18.79 5.65 8.36
N SER A 23 18.32 6.06 9.55
CA SER A 23 18.83 5.58 10.83
C SER A 23 18.50 4.10 11.09
N ALA A 24 17.48 3.56 10.43
CA ALA A 24 17.04 2.18 10.61
C ALA A 24 18.02 1.15 10.03
N PHE A 25 18.95 1.57 9.16
CA PHE A 25 19.96 0.70 8.54
C PHE A 25 21.35 0.84 9.17
N THR A 26 21.43 1.46 10.34
CA THR A 26 22.65 1.55 11.12
C THR A 26 22.60 0.56 12.29
N GLY A 27 23.33 -0.53 12.18
CA GLY A 27 23.44 -1.52 13.26
C GLY A 27 23.33 -2.98 12.78
N ASP A 28 23.46 -3.90 13.72
CA ASP A 28 23.33 -5.33 13.46
C ASP A 28 21.88 -5.80 13.70
N GLY A 29 21.46 -6.84 12.98
CA GLY A 29 20.18 -7.52 13.20
C GLY A 29 18.96 -6.73 12.75
N ILE A 30 19.07 -5.97 11.67
CA ILE A 30 17.96 -5.21 11.08
C ILE A 30 16.93 -6.16 10.47
N SER A 31 15.66 -6.01 10.89
CA SER A 31 14.52 -6.75 10.36
C SER A 31 13.45 -5.75 9.91
N LYS A 32 13.01 -5.87 8.66
CA LYS A 32 11.99 -5.01 8.06
C LYS A 32 10.90 -5.83 7.37
N THR A 33 9.67 -5.38 7.51
CA THR A 33 8.50 -5.92 6.82
C THR A 33 8.03 -4.96 5.74
N VAL A 34 7.69 -5.49 4.57
CA VAL A 34 7.19 -4.73 3.41
C VAL A 34 5.85 -5.31 2.97
N TYR A 35 4.88 -4.44 2.70
CA TYR A 35 3.55 -4.83 2.29
C TYR A 35 3.11 -4.12 1.00
N ASP A 36 2.53 -4.89 0.08
CA ASP A 36 1.81 -4.37 -1.09
C ASP A 36 0.36 -4.89 -1.08
N MET A 37 -0.59 -3.97 -0.91
CA MET A 37 -2.02 -4.27 -0.80
C MET A 37 -2.67 -4.66 -2.13
N THR A 38 -2.00 -4.41 -3.24
CA THR A 38 -2.43 -4.74 -4.61
C THR A 38 -1.25 -5.26 -5.40
N MET A 39 -0.65 -6.35 -4.91
CA MET A 39 0.70 -6.77 -5.31
C MET A 39 0.84 -7.20 -6.77
N GLY A 40 -0.24 -7.53 -7.45
CA GLY A 40 -0.16 -8.05 -8.81
C GLY A 40 0.74 -9.30 -8.85
N THR A 41 1.75 -9.27 -9.71
CA THR A 41 2.79 -10.30 -9.80
C THR A 41 3.92 -10.14 -8.77
N SER A 42 3.77 -9.26 -7.79
CA SER A 42 4.72 -8.95 -6.71
C SER A 42 6.01 -8.22 -7.13
N GLN A 43 6.04 -7.59 -8.28
CA GLN A 43 7.24 -6.91 -8.77
C GLN A 43 7.70 -5.75 -7.87
N MET A 44 6.77 -4.95 -7.32
CA MET A 44 7.12 -3.88 -6.38
C MET A 44 7.77 -4.43 -5.12
N LEU A 45 7.23 -5.50 -4.55
CA LEU A 45 7.78 -6.16 -3.37
C LEU A 45 9.19 -6.68 -3.63
N THR A 46 9.38 -7.34 -4.78
CA THR A 46 10.68 -7.87 -5.21
C THR A 46 11.72 -6.76 -5.34
N CYS A 47 11.40 -5.68 -6.04
CA CYS A 47 12.31 -4.55 -6.22
C CYS A 47 12.64 -3.85 -4.90
N MET A 48 11.66 -3.69 -4.00
CA MET A 48 11.87 -3.10 -2.70
C MET A 48 12.78 -3.97 -1.82
N GLU A 49 12.55 -5.29 -1.81
CA GLU A 49 13.43 -6.24 -1.10
C GLU A 49 14.87 -6.17 -1.60
N GLU A 50 15.07 -6.19 -2.92
CA GLU A 50 16.39 -6.06 -3.54
C GLU A 50 17.06 -4.73 -3.13
N ARG A 51 16.30 -3.64 -3.11
CA ARG A 51 16.82 -2.33 -2.74
C ARG A 51 17.26 -2.27 -1.28
N LEU A 52 16.47 -2.81 -0.37
CA LEU A 52 16.81 -2.89 1.06
C LEU A 52 18.06 -3.74 1.30
N LYS A 53 18.19 -4.87 0.61
CA LYS A 53 19.37 -5.75 0.69
C LYS A 53 20.62 -5.16 0.05
N GLN A 54 20.48 -4.25 -0.91
CA GLN A 54 21.62 -3.47 -1.43
C GLN A 54 22.19 -2.50 -0.39
N MET A 55 21.32 -1.99 0.49
CA MET A 55 21.74 -1.09 1.57
C MET A 55 22.38 -1.83 2.73
N ASP A 56 21.82 -2.97 3.08
CA ASP A 56 22.33 -3.88 4.11
C ASP A 56 22.09 -5.33 3.67
N ALA A 57 23.15 -6.02 3.26
CA ALA A 57 23.08 -7.40 2.77
C ALA A 57 22.62 -8.39 3.85
N ASP A 58 22.82 -8.05 5.12
CA ASP A 58 22.49 -8.89 6.27
C ASP A 58 21.10 -8.57 6.84
N ALA A 59 20.39 -7.57 6.28
CA ALA A 59 19.05 -7.24 6.70
C ALA A 59 18.08 -8.40 6.41
N ASP A 60 17.25 -8.72 7.39
CA ASP A 60 16.13 -9.64 7.24
C ASP A 60 14.90 -8.86 6.71
N VAL A 61 14.55 -9.10 5.45
CA VAL A 61 13.41 -8.46 4.79
C VAL A 61 12.34 -9.49 4.50
N THR A 62 11.18 -9.31 5.10
CA THR A 62 10.01 -10.15 4.87
C THR A 62 8.95 -9.39 4.11
N VAL A 63 8.49 -9.93 2.98
CA VAL A 63 7.49 -9.30 2.11
C VAL A 63 6.13 -9.97 2.26
N PHE A 64 5.09 -9.16 2.20
CA PHE A 64 3.68 -9.57 2.33
C PHE A 64 2.88 -8.90 1.22
N GLY A 65 1.94 -9.62 0.63
CA GLY A 65 1.10 -9.06 -0.41
C GLY A 65 -0.26 -9.69 -0.49
N GLN A 66 -1.20 -8.94 -1.06
CA GLN A 66 -2.55 -9.42 -1.33
C GLN A 66 -2.93 -9.09 -2.78
N GLU A 67 -3.62 -10.04 -3.45
CA GLU A 67 -4.08 -9.91 -4.82
C GLU A 67 -5.42 -10.62 -4.99
N PHE A 68 -6.36 -9.99 -5.66
CA PHE A 68 -7.71 -10.55 -5.88
C PHE A 68 -7.87 -11.28 -7.22
N ASN A 69 -6.98 -11.04 -8.18
CA ASN A 69 -6.99 -11.77 -9.45
C ASN A 69 -6.30 -13.12 -9.27
N PRO A 70 -7.01 -14.26 -9.47
CA PRO A 70 -6.46 -15.58 -9.19
C PRO A 70 -5.27 -15.94 -10.06
N PHE A 71 -5.25 -15.51 -11.32
CA PHE A 71 -4.14 -15.79 -12.24
C PHE A 71 -2.87 -15.03 -11.82
N THR A 72 -3.01 -13.74 -11.58
CA THR A 72 -1.92 -12.87 -11.15
C THR A 72 -1.39 -13.28 -9.77
N PHE A 73 -2.29 -13.65 -8.85
CA PHE A 73 -1.93 -14.22 -7.56
C PHE A 73 -1.11 -15.50 -7.70
N GLY A 74 -1.49 -16.40 -8.60
CA GLY A 74 -0.75 -17.63 -8.87
C GLY A 74 0.68 -17.36 -9.31
N ILE A 75 0.90 -16.37 -10.16
CA ILE A 75 2.23 -15.94 -10.61
C ILE A 75 3.05 -15.42 -9.41
N ALA A 76 2.48 -14.53 -8.60
CA ALA A 76 3.15 -13.99 -7.41
C ALA A 76 3.57 -15.08 -6.43
N LYS A 77 2.69 -16.06 -6.20
CA LYS A 77 2.98 -17.19 -5.32
C LYS A 77 4.07 -18.11 -5.85
N ALA A 78 4.06 -18.37 -7.16
CA ALA A 78 5.10 -19.16 -7.82
C ALA A 78 6.47 -18.46 -7.76
N ASP A 79 6.51 -17.16 -8.03
CA ASP A 79 7.74 -16.35 -7.92
C ASP A 79 8.32 -16.39 -6.51
N MET A 80 7.47 -16.26 -5.49
CA MET A 80 7.88 -16.36 -4.09
C MET A 80 8.51 -17.71 -3.75
N LEU A 81 7.92 -18.80 -4.24
CA LEU A 81 8.46 -20.15 -4.05
C LEU A 81 9.85 -20.31 -4.72
N ILE A 82 9.98 -19.83 -5.95
CA ILE A 82 11.25 -19.89 -6.71
C ILE A 82 12.36 -19.11 -6.00
N ARG A 83 12.02 -18.00 -5.38
CA ARG A 83 12.96 -17.14 -4.62
C ARG A 83 13.29 -17.67 -3.24
N GLY A 84 12.62 -18.72 -2.78
CA GLY A 84 12.84 -19.31 -1.45
C GLY A 84 12.18 -18.53 -0.30
N GLY A 85 11.24 -17.63 -0.61
CA GLY A 85 10.44 -16.93 0.39
C GLY A 85 9.27 -17.76 0.90
N ASP A 86 8.51 -17.23 1.87
CA ASP A 86 7.32 -17.90 2.41
C ASP A 86 6.08 -17.58 1.55
N PRO A 87 5.56 -18.57 0.79
CA PRO A 87 4.39 -18.35 -0.05
C PRO A 87 3.11 -18.07 0.75
N ASN A 88 3.08 -18.32 2.06
CA ASN A 88 1.93 -18.00 2.92
C ASN A 88 1.80 -16.50 3.17
N ASN A 89 2.85 -15.71 2.93
CA ASN A 89 2.81 -14.25 2.99
C ASN A 89 2.11 -13.63 1.76
N MET A 90 1.84 -14.43 0.72
CA MET A 90 1.07 -14.05 -0.45
C MET A 90 -0.38 -14.53 -0.26
N GLN A 91 -1.33 -13.61 -0.13
CA GLN A 91 -2.72 -13.91 0.18
C GLN A 91 -3.65 -13.57 -0.98
N PHE A 92 -4.59 -14.48 -1.24
CA PHE A 92 -5.65 -14.28 -2.24
C PHE A 92 -6.87 -13.61 -1.59
N GLY A 93 -7.36 -12.56 -2.21
CA GLY A 93 -8.57 -11.86 -1.78
C GLY A 93 -8.57 -10.39 -2.14
N ASP A 94 -9.73 -9.76 -2.06
CA ASP A 94 -9.91 -8.34 -2.25
C ASP A 94 -9.54 -7.58 -0.97
N THR A 95 -8.56 -6.69 -1.07
CA THR A 95 -8.05 -5.92 0.08
C THR A 95 -9.13 -5.11 0.79
N LEU A 96 -10.13 -4.61 0.08
CA LEU A 96 -11.17 -3.77 0.65
C LEU A 96 -12.28 -4.57 1.34
N SER A 97 -12.67 -5.71 0.77
CA SER A 97 -13.79 -6.53 1.25
C SER A 97 -13.37 -7.80 1.99
N ASP A 98 -12.15 -8.27 1.80
CA ASP A 98 -11.61 -9.50 2.39
C ASP A 98 -10.15 -9.30 2.82
N ASP A 99 -9.96 -8.46 3.83
CA ASP A 99 -8.64 -8.08 4.34
C ASP A 99 -7.94 -9.25 5.05
N LYS A 100 -6.95 -9.84 4.37
CA LYS A 100 -6.17 -10.96 4.91
C LYS A 100 -5.09 -10.55 5.91
N PHE A 101 -4.84 -9.26 6.04
CA PHE A 101 -3.82 -8.72 6.94
C PHE A 101 -4.41 -7.81 8.02
N SER A 102 -5.65 -8.06 8.43
CA SER A 102 -6.29 -7.33 9.53
C SER A 102 -5.46 -7.44 10.81
N GLY A 103 -5.14 -6.29 11.40
CA GLY A 103 -4.31 -6.22 12.61
C GLY A 103 -2.80 -6.30 12.39
N TYR A 104 -2.33 -6.55 11.17
CA TYR A 104 -0.91 -6.48 10.84
C TYR A 104 -0.42 -5.04 10.79
N LYS A 105 0.84 -4.83 11.17
CA LYS A 105 1.57 -3.57 11.05
C LYS A 105 2.89 -3.81 10.35
N PHE A 106 3.21 -2.93 9.39
CA PHE A 106 4.39 -3.06 8.54
C PHE A 106 5.33 -1.86 8.68
N ASP A 107 6.62 -2.09 8.47
CA ASP A 107 7.64 -1.04 8.43
C ASP A 107 7.53 -0.21 7.17
N TYR A 108 7.33 -0.86 6.01
CA TYR A 108 7.16 -0.21 4.72
C TYR A 108 5.92 -0.71 4.01
N ILE A 109 5.21 0.23 3.39
CA ILE A 109 4.12 -0.08 2.46
C ILE A 109 4.45 0.57 1.12
N ILE A 110 4.44 -0.22 0.05
CA ILE A 110 4.66 0.25 -1.32
C ILE A 110 3.55 -0.33 -2.19
N SER A 111 2.78 0.52 -2.86
CA SER A 111 1.64 0.03 -3.63
C SER A 111 1.25 0.97 -4.77
N ASN A 112 0.75 0.37 -5.85
CA ASN A 112 0.08 1.07 -6.95
C ASN A 112 -1.35 0.54 -7.09
N PRO A 113 -2.29 0.97 -6.23
CA PRO A 113 -3.67 0.51 -6.28
C PRO A 113 -4.41 1.08 -7.48
N PRO A 114 -5.50 0.43 -7.92
CA PRO A 114 -6.33 0.95 -8.99
C PRO A 114 -6.97 2.29 -8.60
N PHE A 115 -7.11 3.19 -9.57
CA PHE A 115 -7.80 4.46 -9.44
C PHE A 115 -8.87 4.60 -10.53
N GLY A 116 -9.89 5.43 -10.28
CA GLY A 116 -11.02 5.57 -11.20
C GLY A 116 -11.88 4.31 -11.29
N ILE A 117 -11.78 3.39 -10.36
CA ILE A 117 -12.55 2.15 -10.32
C ILE A 117 -13.64 2.25 -9.24
N PRO A 118 -14.91 2.05 -9.61
CA PRO A 118 -16.00 2.01 -8.63
C PRO A 118 -15.81 0.86 -7.62
N TRP A 119 -16.09 1.16 -6.35
CA TRP A 119 -16.06 0.16 -5.27
C TRP A 119 -17.46 -0.36 -4.88
N LYS A 120 -18.36 -0.39 -5.86
CA LYS A 120 -19.74 -0.86 -5.68
C LYS A 120 -19.82 -2.32 -5.23
N ARG A 121 -18.91 -3.16 -5.68
CA ARG A 121 -18.85 -4.58 -5.31
C ARG A 121 -18.48 -4.76 -3.85
N GLU A 122 -17.63 -3.91 -3.33
CA GLU A 122 -17.09 -3.92 -1.97
C GLU A 122 -17.93 -3.06 -1.01
N GLU A 123 -18.96 -2.37 -1.50
CA GLU A 123 -19.74 -1.35 -0.76
C GLU A 123 -20.30 -1.89 0.55
N LYS A 124 -20.80 -3.10 0.56
CA LYS A 124 -21.41 -3.71 1.75
C LYS A 124 -20.40 -3.87 2.88
N GLU A 125 -19.26 -4.47 2.57
CA GLU A 125 -18.20 -4.75 3.53
C GLU A 125 -17.50 -3.48 3.99
N VAL A 126 -17.18 -2.58 3.06
CA VAL A 126 -16.57 -1.28 3.34
C VAL A 126 -17.48 -0.41 4.21
N THR A 127 -18.77 -0.35 3.91
CA THR A 127 -19.74 0.42 4.72
C THR A 127 -19.93 -0.20 6.12
N ALA A 128 -19.94 -1.53 6.21
CA ALA A 128 -20.02 -2.22 7.49
C ALA A 128 -18.78 -1.92 8.36
N GLU A 129 -17.60 -1.89 7.76
CA GLU A 129 -16.36 -1.54 8.46
C GLU A 129 -16.33 -0.05 8.86
N PHE A 130 -16.75 0.85 7.98
CA PHE A 130 -16.87 2.28 8.29
C PHE A 130 -17.74 2.54 9.53
N LYS A 131 -18.84 1.79 9.68
CA LYS A 131 -19.73 1.88 10.86
C LYS A 131 -19.08 1.46 12.17
N LYS A 132 -17.96 0.74 12.13
CA LYS A 132 -17.20 0.38 13.33
C LYS A 132 -16.38 1.56 13.88
N GLY A 133 -16.37 2.70 13.19
CA GLY A 133 -15.60 3.87 13.58
C GLY A 133 -14.10 3.55 13.66
N THR A 134 -13.44 4.00 14.71
CA THR A 134 -11.98 3.84 14.90
C THR A 134 -11.50 2.40 15.06
N ALA A 135 -12.42 1.44 15.24
CA ALA A 135 -12.08 0.01 15.22
C ALA A 135 -11.88 -0.55 13.80
N GLY A 136 -12.23 0.21 12.75
CA GLY A 136 -12.06 -0.14 11.35
C GLY A 136 -11.10 0.80 10.63
N ARG A 137 -10.74 0.42 9.39
CA ARG A 137 -9.78 1.18 8.55
C ARG A 137 -10.34 2.49 8.01
N PHE A 138 -11.65 2.62 7.88
CA PHE A 138 -12.32 3.65 7.07
C PHE A 138 -12.99 4.76 7.89
N ALA A 139 -12.68 4.85 9.18
CA ALA A 139 -13.23 5.85 10.10
C ALA A 139 -13.16 7.31 9.58
N PRO A 140 -12.08 7.76 8.94
CA PRO A 140 -11.98 9.15 8.47
C PRO A 140 -13.04 9.55 7.47
N GLY A 141 -13.50 8.63 6.60
CA GLY A 141 -14.51 8.91 5.61
C GLY A 141 -14.58 7.88 4.49
N LEU A 142 -15.61 7.98 3.67
CA LEU A 142 -15.77 7.16 2.47
C LEU A 142 -15.68 8.05 1.23
N PRO A 143 -14.87 7.68 0.22
CA PRO A 143 -14.79 8.41 -1.04
C PRO A 143 -16.08 8.25 -1.87
N ALA A 144 -16.19 9.02 -2.95
CA ALA A 144 -17.25 8.83 -3.93
C ALA A 144 -17.24 7.39 -4.47
N LYS A 145 -18.43 6.84 -4.72
CA LYS A 145 -18.59 5.43 -5.15
C LYS A 145 -17.94 5.10 -6.50
N GLY A 146 -17.63 6.10 -7.28
CA GLY A 146 -16.98 5.96 -8.59
C GLY A 146 -15.48 5.74 -8.54
N ASP A 147 -14.84 5.99 -7.41
CA ASP A 147 -13.38 5.87 -7.28
C ASP A 147 -12.97 5.45 -5.86
N GLY A 148 -12.46 4.24 -5.73
CA GLY A 148 -12.03 3.65 -4.46
C GLY A 148 -10.58 3.93 -4.06
N GLN A 149 -9.82 4.74 -4.80
CA GLN A 149 -8.38 4.90 -4.54
C GLN A 149 -8.05 5.35 -3.12
N LEU A 150 -8.86 6.22 -2.51
CA LEU A 150 -8.64 6.69 -1.14
C LEU A 150 -8.91 5.61 -0.07
N LEU A 151 -9.70 4.58 -0.39
CA LEU A 151 -9.87 3.43 0.51
C LEU A 151 -8.57 2.64 0.65
N PHE A 152 -7.81 2.51 -0.42
CA PHE A 152 -6.48 1.88 -0.37
C PHE A 152 -5.49 2.72 0.45
N MET A 153 -5.54 4.04 0.35
CA MET A 153 -4.79 4.95 1.23
C MET A 153 -5.10 4.67 2.70
N LEU A 154 -6.37 4.64 3.07
CA LEU A 154 -6.80 4.36 4.44
C LEU A 154 -6.40 2.96 4.91
N ASN A 155 -6.46 1.96 4.03
CA ASN A 155 -5.96 0.62 4.33
C ASN A 155 -4.47 0.63 4.70
N GLY A 156 -3.66 1.32 3.90
CA GLY A 156 -2.23 1.45 4.17
C GLY A 156 -1.94 2.14 5.48
N LEU A 157 -2.60 3.27 5.76
CA LEU A 157 -2.44 3.99 7.02
C LEU A 157 -2.79 3.14 8.25
N ALA A 158 -3.85 2.33 8.15
CA ALA A 158 -4.25 1.41 9.21
C ALA A 158 -3.21 0.31 9.50
N LYS A 159 -2.32 0.04 8.56
CA LYS A 159 -1.31 -1.03 8.61
C LYS A 159 0.13 -0.54 8.72
N LEU A 160 0.35 0.75 8.96
CA LEU A 160 1.68 1.28 9.26
C LEU A 160 2.01 1.12 10.75
N LYS A 161 3.26 0.71 11.04
CA LYS A 161 3.84 0.90 12.36
C LYS A 161 3.98 2.41 12.66
N ASP A 162 4.16 2.77 13.92
CA ASP A 162 4.27 4.19 14.34
C ASP A 162 5.44 4.91 13.66
N ASP A 163 6.52 4.20 13.38
CA ASP A 163 7.71 4.66 12.66
C ASP A 163 7.74 4.18 11.19
N GLY A 164 6.64 3.59 10.71
CA GLY A 164 6.52 3.08 9.35
C GLY A 164 6.38 4.18 8.30
N GLN A 165 6.69 3.83 7.06
CA GLN A 165 6.63 4.70 5.89
C GLN A 165 5.80 4.06 4.78
N MET A 166 5.00 4.87 4.07
CA MET A 166 4.22 4.42 2.93
C MET A 166 4.47 5.28 1.70
N ALA A 167 4.74 4.63 0.58
CA ALA A 167 4.69 5.24 -0.75
C ALA A 167 3.55 4.59 -1.55
N ILE A 168 2.60 5.39 -1.98
CA ILE A 168 1.42 4.93 -2.70
C ILE A 168 1.18 5.80 -3.94
N ILE A 169 0.95 5.15 -5.07
CA ILE A 169 0.59 5.87 -6.30
C ILE A 169 -0.90 6.17 -6.28
N GLN A 170 -1.23 7.44 -6.53
CA GLN A 170 -2.60 7.93 -6.61
C GLN A 170 -2.80 8.72 -7.90
N ASN A 171 -4.03 8.75 -8.41
CA ASN A 171 -4.38 9.73 -9.43
C ASN A 171 -4.45 11.13 -8.79
N GLY A 172 -4.09 12.16 -9.55
CA GLY A 172 -4.12 13.55 -9.07
C GLY A 172 -5.47 14.01 -8.52
N SER A 173 -6.56 13.37 -8.94
CA SER A 173 -7.91 13.64 -8.43
C SER A 173 -8.05 13.44 -6.91
N SER A 174 -7.24 12.59 -6.31
CA SER A 174 -7.23 12.39 -4.85
C SER A 174 -6.88 13.66 -4.08
N LEU A 175 -6.20 14.61 -4.71
CA LEU A 175 -5.78 15.88 -4.10
C LEU A 175 -6.89 16.92 -4.02
N PHE A 176 -7.93 16.81 -4.85
CA PHE A 176 -8.95 17.87 -4.94
C PHE A 176 -10.39 17.39 -5.06
N ASN A 177 -10.66 16.10 -5.30
CA ASN A 177 -12.03 15.60 -5.45
C ASN A 177 -12.85 15.77 -4.16
N GLY A 178 -14.15 16.05 -4.36
CA GLY A 178 -15.14 16.21 -3.31
C GLY A 178 -15.16 17.63 -2.72
N ASP A 179 -16.37 18.06 -2.39
CA ASP A 179 -16.61 19.34 -1.73
C ASP A 179 -16.11 19.34 -0.28
N ALA A 180 -15.94 20.51 0.29
CA ALA A 180 -15.58 20.67 1.70
C ALA A 180 -16.56 19.90 2.61
N GLY A 181 -16.03 19.11 3.52
CA GLY A 181 -16.82 18.26 4.43
C GLY A 181 -17.31 16.94 3.83
N SER A 182 -17.03 16.67 2.53
CA SER A 182 -17.31 15.38 1.92
C SER A 182 -16.33 14.30 2.40
N GLY A 183 -16.64 13.02 2.12
CA GLY A 183 -15.76 11.91 2.48
C GLY A 183 -14.31 12.05 2.01
N PRO A 184 -14.05 12.36 0.72
CA PRO A 184 -12.68 12.61 0.24
C PRO A 184 -12.00 13.77 0.96
N SER A 185 -12.71 14.86 1.21
CA SER A 185 -12.21 16.02 1.96
C SER A 185 -11.83 15.65 3.39
N GLU A 186 -12.65 14.88 4.08
CA GLU A 186 -12.35 14.41 5.44
C GLU A 186 -11.17 13.43 5.51
N ILE A 187 -10.97 12.61 4.48
CA ILE A 187 -9.78 11.75 4.38
C ILE A 187 -8.52 12.59 4.26
N ARG A 188 -8.52 13.61 3.38
CA ARG A 188 -7.37 14.54 3.26
C ARG A 188 -7.12 15.30 4.56
N ARG A 189 -8.19 15.78 5.19
CA ARG A 189 -8.10 16.44 6.49
C ARG A 189 -7.42 15.55 7.53
N TYR A 190 -7.82 14.30 7.60
CA TYR A 190 -7.23 13.31 8.51
C TYR A 190 -5.72 13.14 8.33
N LEU A 191 -5.26 13.08 7.07
CA LEU A 191 -3.83 13.02 6.75
C LEU A 191 -3.07 14.26 7.20
N ILE A 192 -3.62 15.45 6.92
CA ILE A 192 -2.97 16.74 7.18
C ILE A 192 -2.95 17.04 8.68
N GLU A 193 -4.08 16.87 9.38
CA GLU A 193 -4.18 17.17 10.81
C GLU A 193 -3.36 16.22 11.69
N ASN A 194 -3.08 15.00 11.22
CA ASN A 194 -2.20 14.06 11.90
C ASN A 194 -0.73 14.17 11.48
N ASP A 195 -0.41 15.13 10.59
CA ASP A 195 0.95 15.36 10.10
C ASP A 195 1.60 14.12 9.48
N TRP A 196 0.79 13.34 8.72
CA TRP A 196 1.24 12.08 8.12
C TRP A 196 1.65 12.20 6.65
N LEU A 197 1.45 13.35 6.04
CA LEU A 197 1.81 13.60 4.65
C LEU A 197 3.19 14.27 4.57
N ASP A 198 4.22 13.52 4.24
CA ASP A 198 5.59 14.02 4.11
C ASP A 198 5.83 14.71 2.77
N ALA A 199 5.38 14.10 1.67
CA ALA A 199 5.62 14.64 0.34
C ALA A 199 4.58 14.18 -0.68
N ILE A 200 4.41 15.01 -1.71
CA ILE A 200 3.66 14.69 -2.92
C ILE A 200 4.61 14.86 -4.10
N VAL A 201 4.81 13.78 -4.85
CA VAL A 201 5.68 13.76 -6.04
C VAL A 201 4.81 13.60 -7.27
N GLN A 202 4.83 14.57 -8.16
CA GLN A 202 4.16 14.47 -9.46
C GLN A 202 5.03 13.68 -10.43
N LEU A 203 4.48 12.58 -10.93
CA LEU A 203 5.14 11.78 -11.96
C LEU A 203 4.89 12.38 -13.35
N PRO A 204 5.77 12.12 -14.32
CA PRO A 204 5.55 12.49 -15.72
C PRO A 204 4.25 11.87 -16.28
N ASN A 205 3.65 12.54 -17.27
CA ASN A 205 2.37 12.10 -17.85
C ASN A 205 2.36 10.72 -18.51
N ASN A 206 3.51 10.16 -18.80
CA ASN A 206 3.67 8.85 -19.45
C ASN A 206 4.50 7.86 -18.59
N ALA A 207 4.48 8.06 -17.31
CA ALA A 207 5.20 7.21 -16.36
C ALA A 207 4.46 5.89 -16.10
#